data_a23a7ac54ddfc441552096bb5559ee20
#
_entry.id   a23a7ac54ddfc441552096bb5559ee20
#
_cell.length_a   1.000
_cell.length_b   1.000
_cell.length_c   1.000
_cell.angle_alpha   90.00
_cell.angle_beta   90.00
_cell.angle_gamma   90.00
#
_symmetry.space_group_name_H-M   'P 1'
#
loop_
_entity.id
_entity.type
_entity.pdbx_description
1 polymer ?
#
loop_
_entity_poly.entity_id
_entity_poly.type
_entity_poly.pdbx_seq_one_letter_code
_entity_poly.pdbx_strand_id
1 'polypeptide(L)'
;MKRYLMMLAAVALVSSMAWAQDGAALYKAKCAMCHGPMGEGKVGPSLQKTALNQKQIADLLTSGVAGKKAPHAKAVSGLTADQAGEISTYVMTLKK
;
A
#
# COMPACT_ATOMS: atom_id res chain seq x y z
N MET A 1 30.23 15.86 -24.46
CA MET A 1 29.23 14.84 -24.75
C MET A 1 29.16 13.76 -23.68
N LYS A 2 30.26 13.14 -23.28
CA LYS A 2 30.24 12.09 -22.24
C LYS A 2 29.69 12.58 -20.90
N ARG A 3 29.92 13.83 -20.52
CA ARG A 3 29.44 14.41 -19.26
C ARG A 3 27.91 14.53 -19.20
N TYR A 4 27.26 14.81 -20.31
CA TYR A 4 25.80 14.95 -20.37
C TYR A 4 25.08 13.59 -20.23
N LEU A 5 25.66 12.54 -20.77
CA LEU A 5 25.10 11.20 -20.68
C LEU A 5 25.11 10.67 -19.24
N MET A 6 26.14 11.00 -18.46
CA MET A 6 26.22 10.64 -17.04
C MET A 6 25.16 11.35 -16.20
N MET A 7 24.88 12.62 -16.51
CA MET A 7 23.84 13.38 -15.79
C MET A 7 22.44 12.82 -16.04
N LEU A 8 22.15 12.42 -17.27
CA LEU A 8 20.85 11.81 -17.61
C LEU A 8 20.64 10.48 -16.89
N ALA A 9 21.67 9.66 -16.74
CA ALA A 9 21.60 8.41 -16.01
C ALA A 9 21.31 8.63 -14.52
N ALA A 10 21.92 9.64 -13.91
CA ALA A 10 21.69 9.98 -12.50
C ALA A 10 20.24 10.43 -12.25
N VAL A 11 19.67 11.22 -13.14
CA VAL A 11 18.27 11.67 -13.03
C VAL A 11 17.31 10.48 -13.14
N ALA A 12 17.55 9.54 -14.03
CA ALA A 12 16.74 8.34 -14.19
C ALA A 12 16.74 7.47 -12.92
N LEU A 13 17.89 7.32 -12.26
CA LEU A 13 18.00 6.57 -11.01
C LEU A 13 17.20 7.22 -9.87
N VAL A 14 17.26 8.55 -9.75
CA VAL A 14 16.48 9.28 -8.72
C VAL A 14 14.98 9.11 -8.95
N SER A 15 14.53 9.17 -10.19
CA SER A 15 13.12 8.95 -10.55
C SER A 15 12.65 7.54 -10.19
N SER A 16 13.48 6.53 -10.41
CA SER A 16 13.17 5.13 -10.07
C SER A 16 13.00 4.93 -8.57
N MET A 17 13.81 5.58 -7.75
CA MET A 17 13.74 5.48 -6.29
C MET A 17 12.47 6.11 -5.72
N ALA A 18 11.91 7.14 -6.36
CA ALA A 18 10.70 7.80 -5.89
C ALA A 18 9.47 6.88 -5.91
N TRP A 19 9.42 5.90 -6.80
CA TRP A 19 8.32 4.96 -6.91
C TRP A 19 8.32 3.89 -5.82
N ALA A 20 9.45 3.61 -5.20
CA ALA A 20 9.61 2.51 -4.25
C ALA A 20 8.98 2.78 -2.88
N GLN A 21 8.50 4.01 -2.61
CA GLN A 21 8.00 4.41 -1.29
C GLN A 21 6.47 4.52 -1.22
N ASP A 22 5.76 4.28 -2.31
CA ASP A 22 4.33 4.59 -2.40
C ASP A 22 3.47 3.72 -1.49
N GLY A 23 3.81 2.46 -1.28
CA GLY A 23 3.03 1.55 -0.43
C GLY A 23 2.91 2.04 1.01
N ALA A 24 4.01 2.44 1.62
CA ALA A 24 4.03 2.98 2.97
C ALA A 24 3.29 4.32 3.06
N ALA A 25 3.50 5.21 2.10
CA ALA A 25 2.85 6.52 2.06
C ALA A 25 1.34 6.38 1.85
N LEU A 26 0.92 5.51 0.97
CA LEU A 26 -0.50 5.22 0.71
C LEU A 26 -1.17 4.61 1.94
N TYR A 27 -0.52 3.67 2.60
CA TYR A 27 -1.02 3.09 3.84
C TYR A 27 -1.24 4.18 4.90
N LYS A 28 -0.25 5.03 5.09
CA LYS A 28 -0.33 6.11 6.07
C LYS A 28 -1.49 7.06 5.77
N ALA A 29 -1.71 7.38 4.51
CA ALA A 29 -2.76 8.31 4.09
C ALA A 29 -4.17 7.71 4.16
N LYS A 30 -4.33 6.41 3.87
CA LYS A 30 -5.65 5.81 3.67
C LYS A 30 -6.03 4.74 4.68
N CYS A 31 -5.08 4.14 5.35
CA CYS A 31 -5.31 2.95 6.19
C CYS A 31 -5.01 3.20 7.67
N ALA A 32 -4.01 4.00 7.97
CA ALA A 32 -3.50 4.17 9.33
C ALA A 32 -4.51 4.81 10.28
N MET A 33 -5.44 5.61 9.78
CA MET A 33 -6.47 6.24 10.62
C MET A 33 -7.31 5.21 11.36
N CYS A 34 -7.61 4.08 10.73
CA CYS A 34 -8.41 3.01 11.32
C CYS A 34 -7.58 1.86 11.85
N HIS A 35 -6.46 1.53 11.19
CA HIS A 35 -5.65 0.35 11.52
C HIS A 35 -4.40 0.67 12.33
N GLY A 36 -4.09 1.95 12.53
CA GLY A 36 -2.90 2.39 13.24
C GLY A 36 -1.68 2.50 12.34
N PRO A 37 -0.69 3.35 12.68
CA PRO A 37 0.48 3.59 11.83
C PRO A 37 1.36 2.35 11.62
N MET A 38 1.31 1.40 12.56
CA MET A 38 2.05 0.14 12.45
C MET A 38 1.13 -1.06 12.22
N GLY A 39 -0.15 -0.83 11.90
CA GLY A 39 -1.14 -1.87 11.74
C GLY A 39 -1.59 -2.51 13.04
N GLU A 40 -1.37 -1.86 14.17
CA GLU A 40 -1.69 -2.37 15.50
C GLU A 40 -3.19 -2.46 15.79
N GLY A 41 -3.99 -1.73 15.01
CA GLY A 41 -5.43 -1.65 15.21
C GLY A 41 -5.83 -0.42 16.02
N LYS A 42 -6.96 0.15 15.65
CA LYS A 42 -7.63 1.25 16.35
C LYS A 42 -9.13 1.04 16.22
N VAL A 43 -9.78 1.85 15.37
CA VAL A 43 -11.17 1.64 14.99
C VAL A 43 -11.33 0.35 14.20
N GLY A 44 -10.38 0.09 13.27
CA GLY A 44 -10.30 -1.17 12.54
C GLY A 44 -9.46 -2.21 13.27
N PRO A 45 -9.55 -3.48 12.85
CA PRO A 45 -8.79 -4.55 13.49
C PRO A 45 -7.29 -4.45 13.21
N SER A 46 -6.50 -5.14 14.05
CA SER A 46 -5.06 -5.22 13.85
C SER A 46 -4.73 -5.95 12.54
N LEU A 47 -3.84 -5.37 11.75
CA LEU A 47 -3.30 -6.00 10.55
C LEU A 47 -2.07 -6.85 10.83
N GLN A 48 -1.47 -6.69 12.01
CA GLN A 48 -0.28 -7.45 12.40
C GLN A 48 -0.57 -8.94 12.54
N LYS A 49 -1.81 -9.29 12.82
CA LYS A 49 -2.25 -10.67 13.01
C LYS A 49 -3.26 -11.13 11.94
N THR A 50 -3.35 -10.41 10.82
CA THR A 50 -4.29 -10.79 9.77
C THR A 50 -3.96 -12.17 9.20
N ALA A 51 -5.01 -12.97 8.95
CA ALA A 51 -4.88 -14.24 8.27
C ALA A 51 -4.82 -14.11 6.74
N LEU A 52 -5.11 -12.92 6.21
CA LEU A 52 -5.12 -12.69 4.78
C LEU A 52 -3.70 -12.69 4.20
N ASN A 53 -3.56 -13.25 3.00
CA ASN A 53 -2.32 -13.15 2.24
C ASN A 53 -2.31 -11.87 1.41
N GLN A 54 -1.17 -11.61 0.74
CA GLN A 54 -0.98 -10.39 -0.05
C GLN A 54 -2.05 -10.23 -1.13
N LYS A 55 -2.37 -11.30 -1.86
CA LYS A 55 -3.36 -11.27 -2.92
C LYS A 55 -4.76 -10.97 -2.37
N GLN A 56 -5.12 -11.59 -1.26
CA GLN A 56 -6.42 -11.35 -0.62
C GLN A 56 -6.56 -9.91 -0.15
N ILE A 57 -5.50 -9.33 0.39
CA ILE A 57 -5.49 -7.92 0.79
C ILE A 57 -5.67 -7.02 -0.43
N ALA A 58 -4.92 -7.26 -1.50
CA ALA A 58 -5.05 -6.49 -2.73
C ALA A 58 -6.46 -6.59 -3.32
N ASP A 59 -7.03 -7.79 -3.36
CA ASP A 59 -8.39 -8.02 -3.86
C ASP A 59 -9.44 -7.30 -3.00
N LEU A 60 -9.27 -7.31 -1.68
CA LEU A 60 -10.13 -6.59 -0.77
C LEU A 60 -10.13 -5.09 -1.06
N LEU A 61 -8.97 -4.53 -1.34
CA LEU A 61 -8.82 -3.09 -1.62
C LEU A 61 -9.38 -2.70 -2.99
N THR A 62 -9.28 -3.58 -3.99
CA THR A 62 -9.70 -3.27 -5.35
C THR A 62 -11.18 -3.58 -5.62
N SER A 63 -11.74 -4.57 -4.93
CA SER A 63 -13.10 -5.05 -5.21
C SER A 63 -14.01 -5.01 -4.00
N GLY A 64 -13.46 -4.96 -2.80
CA GLY A 64 -14.22 -5.14 -1.58
C GLY A 64 -14.69 -6.59 -1.40
N VAL A 65 -15.29 -6.87 -0.27
CA VAL A 65 -15.88 -8.19 0.02
C VAL A 65 -17.29 -7.96 0.58
N ALA A 66 -18.29 -8.49 -0.11
CA ALA A 66 -19.68 -8.39 0.31
C ALA A 66 -19.85 -8.97 1.72
N GLY A 67 -20.61 -8.28 2.55
CA GLY A 67 -20.85 -8.70 3.94
C GLY A 67 -19.81 -8.20 4.95
N LYS A 68 -18.70 -7.63 4.50
CA LYS A 68 -17.76 -6.96 5.40
C LYS A 68 -18.32 -5.62 5.87
N LYS A 69 -17.86 -5.16 7.04
CA LYS A 69 -18.19 -3.83 7.53
C LYS A 69 -17.53 -2.76 6.66
N ALA A 70 -18.17 -1.59 6.56
CA ALA A 70 -17.58 -0.46 5.87
C ALA A 70 -16.18 -0.16 6.43
N PRO A 71 -15.21 0.27 5.59
CA PRO A 71 -15.35 0.54 4.15
C PRO A 71 -15.12 -0.67 3.24
N HIS A 72 -14.84 -1.85 3.79
CA HIS A 72 -14.35 -2.99 3.01
C HIS A 72 -15.42 -3.83 2.31
N ALA A 73 -16.70 -3.43 2.43
CA ALA A 73 -17.76 -4.02 1.62
C ALA A 73 -17.63 -3.62 0.14
N LYS A 74 -16.90 -2.58 -0.15
CA LYS A 74 -16.67 -2.04 -1.50
C LYS A 74 -15.19 -1.78 -1.71
N ALA A 75 -14.80 -1.53 -2.96
CA ALA A 75 -13.44 -1.10 -3.28
C ALA A 75 -13.10 0.21 -2.56
N VAL A 76 -11.85 0.35 -2.14
CA VAL A 76 -11.35 1.59 -1.55
C VAL A 76 -11.20 2.61 -2.68
N SER A 77 -11.90 3.75 -2.57
CA SER A 77 -11.87 4.77 -3.61
C SER A 77 -10.48 5.42 -3.71
N GLY A 78 -10.12 5.79 -4.94
CA GLY A 78 -8.87 6.49 -5.20
C GLY A 78 -7.64 5.58 -5.27
N LEU A 79 -7.80 4.26 -5.29
CA LEU A 79 -6.69 3.32 -5.46
C LEU A 79 -6.75 2.65 -6.83
N THR A 80 -5.60 2.62 -7.51
CA THR A 80 -5.41 1.76 -8.68
C THR A 80 -5.04 0.35 -8.22
N ALA A 81 -5.10 -0.62 -9.15
CA ALA A 81 -4.68 -1.99 -8.86
C ALA A 81 -3.21 -2.05 -8.41
N ASP A 82 -2.35 -1.27 -9.05
CA ASP A 82 -0.93 -1.21 -8.68
C ASP A 82 -0.73 -0.66 -7.28
N GLN A 83 -1.45 0.40 -6.93
CA GLN A 83 -1.39 0.99 -5.59
C GLN A 83 -1.92 0.03 -4.52
N ALA A 84 -2.98 -0.70 -4.81
CA ALA A 84 -3.50 -1.73 -3.90
C ALA A 84 -2.46 -2.85 -3.70
N GLY A 85 -1.75 -3.23 -4.76
CA GLY A 85 -0.65 -4.18 -4.68
C GLY A 85 0.49 -3.69 -3.79
N GLU A 86 0.86 -2.42 -3.93
CA GLU A 86 1.92 -1.82 -3.11
C GLU A 86 1.52 -1.73 -1.64
N ILE A 87 0.27 -1.36 -1.35
CA ILE A 87 -0.25 -1.34 0.02
C ILE A 87 -0.23 -2.74 0.61
N SER A 88 -0.69 -3.74 -0.14
CA SER A 88 -0.72 -5.12 0.35
C SER A 88 0.68 -5.66 0.65
N THR A 89 1.66 -5.33 -0.18
CA THR A 89 3.06 -5.66 0.07
C THR A 89 3.55 -5.02 1.38
N TYR A 90 3.24 -3.75 1.58
CA TYR A 90 3.61 -3.05 2.80
C TYR A 90 2.95 -3.65 4.05
N VAL A 91 1.66 -3.99 3.97
CA VAL A 91 0.93 -4.61 5.08
C VAL A 91 1.57 -5.94 5.48
N MET A 92 2.07 -6.71 4.52
CA MET A 92 2.77 -7.98 4.83
C MET A 92 4.03 -7.74 5.67
N THR A 93 4.67 -6.58 5.56
CA THR A 93 5.83 -6.24 6.39
C THR A 93 5.45 -5.90 7.83
N LEU A 94 4.19 -5.55 8.08
CA LEU A 94 3.69 -5.21 9.42
C LEU A 94 3.30 -6.43 10.24
N LYS A 95 3.17 -7.59 9.63
CA LYS A 95 2.76 -8.83 10.32
C LYS A 95 3.80 -9.24 11.36
N LYS A 96 3.30 -9.69 12.50
CA LYS A 96 4.13 -10.17 13.60
C LYS A 96 3.72 -11.56 14.03
#